data_31a2b0a929f48402cf7adb2c5618afe5
#
_entry.id   31a2b0a929f48402cf7adb2c5618afe5
#
_cell.length_a   1.000
_cell.length_b   1.000
_cell.length_c   1.000
_cell.angle_alpha   90.00
_cell.angle_beta   90.00
_cell.angle_gamma   90.00
#
_symmetry.space_group_name_H-M   'P 1'
#
loop_
_entity.id
_entity.type
_entity.pdbx_description
1 polymer ?
#
loop_
_entity_poly.entity_id
_entity_poly.type
_entity_poly.pdbx_seq_one_letter_code
_entity_poly.pdbx_strand_id
1 'polypeptide(L)'
;MKENINVMNVNTANRSGRSGTMTSSGLWSKIRSHRLGLSTFDIKMIGVVLMVVDHIHQMFATQGAPNWLDWFGRPVATLFFFVSVVGFSHTHSKKAYMVRLYVCMVVMAVLDVVLQQVVNYDGAQLVNNIFRDLFIGTIFMAAVDCFEAAFKKQGNKAASGFGAGVRGGDERTGSAHGVMGRNAVAASVDGASVSVQAAMPASRHAGSVTRGFRVKKTVEGVLLLALPFLLSLVLLPFMAQGDGAQTPVMIWVLRVLTAVDPAILLAENTVMVLLIPVMYALRNVKHSLVWQSVAIAVVAVCYAFAGQTQWMMIFAVIPILLYNGAKGRGDKYFFYIFYPAHIAVLYVLASLI
;
A
#
# COMPACT_ATOMS: atom_id res chain seq x y z
N MET A 1 17.66 -68.48 -32.17
CA MET A 1 16.72 -67.57 -31.57
C MET A 1 17.30 -67.17 -30.24
N LYS A 2 17.73 -65.88 -30.11
CA LYS A 2 18.41 -65.40 -28.93
C LYS A 2 17.38 -64.63 -28.09
N GLU A 3 17.09 -65.12 -26.90
CA GLU A 3 16.32 -64.36 -25.86
C GLU A 3 17.26 -63.52 -25.07
N ASN A 4 16.94 -62.22 -25.02
CA ASN A 4 17.61 -61.23 -24.15
C ASN A 4 16.89 -61.19 -22.83
N ILE A 5 17.53 -61.63 -21.76
CA ILE A 5 17.09 -61.46 -20.38
C ILE A 5 17.63 -60.10 -19.87
N ASN A 6 16.74 -59.16 -19.61
CA ASN A 6 17.06 -57.88 -18.99
C ASN A 6 17.03 -58.03 -17.47
N VAL A 7 18.18 -57.88 -16.83
CA VAL A 7 18.38 -57.96 -15.38
C VAL A 7 17.89 -56.65 -14.75
N MET A 8 16.83 -56.73 -13.96
CA MET A 8 16.30 -55.69 -13.12
C MET A 8 17.24 -55.44 -11.92
N ASN A 9 17.90 -54.29 -11.90
CA ASN A 9 18.75 -53.86 -10.80
C ASN A 9 17.88 -53.21 -9.70
N VAL A 10 17.63 -53.93 -8.62
CA VAL A 10 16.89 -53.46 -7.44
C VAL A 10 17.85 -52.75 -6.53
N ASN A 11 17.87 -51.41 -6.59
CA ASN A 11 18.55 -50.57 -5.60
C ASN A 11 17.66 -50.45 -4.34
N THR A 12 18.01 -51.19 -3.32
CA THR A 12 17.50 -51.02 -1.95
C THR A 12 18.07 -49.76 -1.33
N ALA A 13 17.33 -48.65 -1.46
CA ALA A 13 17.66 -47.43 -0.76
C ALA A 13 17.23 -47.53 0.71
N ASN A 14 18.23 -47.48 1.55
CA ASN A 14 18.25 -47.42 3.02
C ASN A 14 17.30 -46.35 3.57
N ARG A 15 16.16 -46.73 4.16
CA ARG A 15 15.28 -45.85 4.93
C ARG A 15 15.84 -45.71 6.34
N SER A 16 16.79 -44.80 6.55
CA SER A 16 17.10 -44.31 7.88
C SER A 16 16.03 -43.27 8.27
N GLY A 17 15.20 -43.59 9.25
CA GLY A 17 14.22 -42.69 9.86
C GLY A 17 14.92 -41.50 10.50
N ARG A 18 14.85 -40.34 9.86
CA ARG A 18 15.11 -39.05 10.49
C ARG A 18 13.77 -38.47 10.95
N SER A 19 13.45 -38.69 12.20
CA SER A 19 12.54 -37.89 12.99
C SER A 19 13.15 -36.49 13.11
N GLY A 20 12.98 -35.67 12.06
CA GLY A 20 13.39 -34.29 12.08
C GLY A 20 12.35 -33.45 12.81
N THR A 21 12.62 -33.03 14.03
CA THR A 21 11.93 -31.92 14.66
C THR A 21 11.98 -30.73 13.69
N MET A 22 10.83 -30.36 13.13
CA MET A 22 10.69 -29.19 12.26
C MET A 22 11.09 -27.96 13.08
N THR A 23 12.20 -27.34 12.75
CA THR A 23 12.57 -26.03 13.33
C THR A 23 11.51 -25.01 12.94
N SER A 24 11.20 -24.08 13.84
CA SER A 24 10.22 -23.01 13.61
C SER A 24 10.46 -22.25 12.29
N SER A 25 11.72 -22.11 11.86
CA SER A 25 12.11 -21.52 10.57
C SER A 25 11.62 -22.34 9.36
N GLY A 26 11.61 -23.67 9.46
CA GLY A 26 11.12 -24.57 8.38
C GLY A 26 9.60 -24.55 8.27
N LEU A 27 8.88 -24.41 9.38
CA LEU A 27 7.42 -24.25 9.39
C LEU A 27 7.00 -22.93 8.73
N TRP A 28 7.63 -21.82 9.10
CA TRP A 28 7.35 -20.51 8.52
C TRP A 28 7.69 -20.42 7.02
N SER A 29 8.73 -21.10 6.56
CA SER A 29 9.06 -21.16 5.13
C SER A 29 8.02 -21.96 4.33
N LYS A 30 7.47 -23.04 4.90
CA LYS A 30 6.40 -23.83 4.30
C LYS A 30 5.05 -23.13 4.27
N ILE A 31 4.71 -22.38 5.33
CA ILE A 31 3.49 -21.56 5.39
C ILE A 31 3.55 -20.44 4.36
N ARG A 32 4.73 -19.86 4.12
CA ARG A 32 4.95 -18.81 3.12
C ARG A 32 5.07 -19.33 1.69
N SER A 33 5.21 -20.66 1.47
CA SER A 33 5.17 -21.21 0.12
C SER A 33 3.78 -21.05 -0.47
N HIS A 34 3.68 -20.78 -1.79
CA HIS A 34 2.43 -20.52 -2.55
C HIS A 34 1.29 -21.52 -2.31
N ARG A 35 1.54 -22.64 -1.66
CA ARG A 35 0.53 -23.68 -1.40
C ARG A 35 -0.22 -23.52 -0.07
N LEU A 36 0.29 -22.74 0.89
CA LEU A 36 -0.31 -22.63 2.23
C LEU A 36 -0.51 -21.17 2.71
N GLY A 37 -0.02 -20.17 1.95
CA GLY A 37 -0.15 -18.75 2.32
C GLY A 37 -1.39 -18.10 1.69
N LEU A 38 -1.88 -17.04 2.34
CA LEU A 38 -3.01 -16.23 1.87
C LEU A 38 -2.56 -15.24 0.79
N SER A 39 -3.32 -15.14 -0.29
CA SER A 39 -3.16 -14.07 -1.28
C SER A 39 -3.85 -12.78 -0.84
N THR A 40 -3.60 -11.66 -1.54
CA THR A 40 -4.35 -10.42 -1.32
C THR A 40 -5.86 -10.61 -1.49
N PHE A 41 -6.28 -11.48 -2.43
CA PHE A 41 -7.69 -11.81 -2.63
C PHE A 41 -8.28 -12.52 -1.42
N ASP A 42 -7.59 -13.53 -0.86
CA ASP A 42 -8.06 -14.29 0.29
C ASP A 42 -8.22 -13.39 1.53
N ILE A 43 -7.25 -12.49 1.78
CA ILE A 43 -7.34 -11.50 2.87
C ILE A 43 -8.56 -10.58 2.70
N LYS A 44 -8.83 -10.14 1.47
CA LYS A 44 -10.04 -9.34 1.19
C LYS A 44 -11.32 -10.13 1.45
N MET A 45 -11.36 -11.41 1.06
CA MET A 45 -12.55 -12.24 1.29
C MET A 45 -12.79 -12.48 2.78
N ILE A 46 -11.73 -12.69 3.57
CA ILE A 46 -11.82 -12.73 5.04
C ILE A 46 -12.40 -11.41 5.56
N GLY A 47 -11.86 -10.27 5.10
CA GLY A 47 -12.36 -8.94 5.47
C GLY A 47 -13.84 -8.75 5.12
N VAL A 48 -14.28 -9.18 3.93
CA VAL A 48 -15.69 -9.11 3.49
C VAL A 48 -16.62 -9.93 4.39
N VAL A 49 -16.23 -11.15 4.72
CA VAL A 49 -17.06 -12.02 5.60
C VAL A 49 -17.21 -11.39 6.98
N LEU A 50 -16.10 -10.95 7.58
CA LEU A 50 -16.09 -10.30 8.89
C LEU A 50 -16.92 -9.00 8.88
N MET A 51 -16.81 -8.22 7.79
CA MET A 51 -17.56 -6.97 7.60
C MET A 51 -19.06 -7.20 7.53
N VAL A 52 -19.52 -8.25 6.84
CA VAL A 52 -20.95 -8.57 6.79
C VAL A 52 -21.48 -8.92 8.17
N VAL A 53 -20.73 -9.70 8.95
CA VAL A 53 -21.10 -10.06 10.33
C VAL A 53 -21.22 -8.81 11.22
N ASP A 54 -20.29 -7.90 11.11
CA ASP A 54 -20.28 -6.62 11.82
C ASP A 54 -21.49 -5.74 11.44
N HIS A 55 -21.74 -5.57 10.16
CA HIS A 55 -22.86 -4.75 9.68
C HIS A 55 -24.22 -5.37 9.99
N ILE A 56 -24.33 -6.70 10.09
CA ILE A 56 -25.55 -7.33 10.65
C ILE A 56 -25.76 -6.85 12.08
N HIS A 57 -24.72 -6.85 12.93
CA HIS A 57 -24.87 -6.30 14.28
C HIS A 57 -25.27 -4.82 14.23
N GLN A 58 -24.55 -4.00 13.46
CA GLN A 58 -24.81 -2.56 13.40
C GLN A 58 -26.24 -2.22 12.96
N MET A 59 -26.79 -2.94 11.98
CA MET A 59 -28.14 -2.67 11.46
C MET A 59 -29.27 -3.27 12.31
N PHE A 60 -28.99 -4.38 13.01
CA PHE A 60 -30.02 -5.11 13.77
C PHE A 60 -29.81 -5.06 15.30
N ALA A 61 -28.91 -4.18 15.80
CA ALA A 61 -28.64 -4.06 17.24
C ALA A 61 -29.90 -3.70 18.04
N THR A 62 -30.73 -2.80 17.54
CA THR A 62 -31.99 -2.40 18.16
C THR A 62 -33.06 -3.51 18.15
N GLN A 63 -32.94 -4.49 17.27
CA GLN A 63 -33.80 -5.65 17.12
C GLN A 63 -33.26 -6.89 17.86
N GLY A 64 -32.21 -6.73 18.66
CA GLY A 64 -31.67 -7.78 19.52
C GLY A 64 -30.51 -8.57 18.96
N ALA A 65 -29.81 -8.07 17.94
CA ALA A 65 -28.56 -8.69 17.46
C ALA A 65 -27.51 -8.73 18.59
N PRO A 66 -26.86 -9.89 18.82
CA PRO A 66 -25.91 -10.05 19.93
C PRO A 66 -24.69 -9.14 19.80
N ASN A 67 -24.29 -8.46 20.88
CA ASN A 67 -23.18 -7.51 20.90
C ASN A 67 -21.81 -8.13 20.52
N TRP A 68 -21.62 -9.45 20.69
CA TRP A 68 -20.36 -10.10 20.31
C TRP A 68 -20.12 -10.12 18.79
N LEU A 69 -21.14 -9.89 17.96
CA LEU A 69 -20.98 -9.77 16.51
C LEU A 69 -20.12 -8.56 16.12
N ASP A 70 -20.17 -7.47 16.91
CA ASP A 70 -19.34 -6.28 16.74
C ASP A 70 -17.81 -6.59 16.81
N TRP A 71 -17.43 -7.64 17.54
CA TRP A 71 -16.01 -8.02 17.68
C TRP A 71 -15.39 -8.43 16.36
N PHE A 72 -16.19 -9.00 15.44
CA PHE A 72 -15.71 -9.41 14.12
C PHE A 72 -15.40 -8.23 13.20
N GLY A 73 -15.99 -7.06 13.45
CA GLY A 73 -15.73 -5.83 12.73
C GLY A 73 -14.36 -5.22 13.04
N ARG A 74 -13.86 -5.42 14.26
CA ARG A 74 -12.64 -4.75 14.74
C ARG A 74 -11.38 -5.01 13.89
N PRO A 75 -11.12 -6.23 13.34
CA PRO A 75 -10.01 -6.49 12.43
C PRO A 75 -10.21 -5.96 11.01
N VAL A 76 -11.45 -5.70 10.57
CA VAL A 76 -11.83 -5.44 9.17
C VAL A 76 -11.07 -4.25 8.58
N ALA A 77 -11.13 -3.09 9.23
CA ALA A 77 -10.44 -1.89 8.77
C ALA A 77 -8.93 -2.14 8.60
N THR A 78 -8.30 -2.80 9.57
CA THR A 78 -6.87 -3.13 9.55
C THR A 78 -6.51 -4.03 8.36
N LEU A 79 -7.34 -5.03 8.03
CA LEU A 79 -7.13 -5.89 6.86
C LEU A 79 -7.22 -5.09 5.56
N PHE A 80 -8.21 -4.21 5.41
CA PHE A 80 -8.34 -3.36 4.23
C PHE A 80 -7.23 -2.31 4.14
N PHE A 81 -6.73 -1.79 5.26
CA PHE A 81 -5.56 -0.91 5.30
C PHE A 81 -4.31 -1.62 4.77
N PHE A 82 -4.04 -2.85 5.27
CA PHE A 82 -2.95 -3.67 4.76
C PHE A 82 -3.06 -3.92 3.26
N VAL A 83 -4.23 -4.34 2.80
CA VAL A 83 -4.48 -4.59 1.37
C VAL A 83 -4.34 -3.32 0.53
N SER A 84 -4.74 -2.15 1.06
CA SER A 84 -4.55 -0.86 0.40
C SER A 84 -3.07 -0.51 0.28
N VAL A 85 -2.28 -0.73 1.32
CA VAL A 85 -0.81 -0.55 1.32
C VAL A 85 -0.17 -1.44 0.25
N VAL A 86 -0.52 -2.72 0.19
CA VAL A 86 -0.03 -3.64 -0.85
C VAL A 86 -0.47 -3.19 -2.24
N GLY A 87 -1.74 -2.83 -2.41
CA GLY A 87 -2.31 -2.38 -3.68
C GLY A 87 -1.65 -1.10 -4.19
N PHE A 88 -1.46 -0.09 -3.32
CA PHE A 88 -0.82 1.18 -3.67
C PHE A 88 0.67 1.01 -4.01
N SER A 89 1.35 0.08 -3.33
CA SER A 89 2.76 -0.25 -3.59
C SER A 89 2.98 -0.85 -4.99
N HIS A 90 2.02 -1.66 -5.47
CA HIS A 90 2.14 -2.40 -6.72
C HIS A 90 1.35 -1.79 -7.88
N THR A 91 0.66 -0.66 -7.68
CA THR A 91 -0.13 -0.03 -8.74
C THR A 91 0.77 0.72 -9.73
N HIS A 92 0.49 0.56 -11.03
CA HIS A 92 1.19 1.29 -12.08
C HIS A 92 0.88 2.79 -12.03
N SER A 93 -0.36 3.18 -11.74
CA SER A 93 -0.79 4.57 -11.64
C SER A 93 -1.42 4.87 -10.27
N LYS A 94 -0.63 5.50 -9.40
CA LYS A 94 -1.08 5.94 -8.06
C LYS A 94 -2.22 6.94 -8.16
N LYS A 95 -2.16 7.88 -9.13
CA LYS A 95 -3.24 8.84 -9.37
C LYS A 95 -4.57 8.15 -9.69
N ALA A 96 -4.57 7.20 -10.63
CA ALA A 96 -5.78 6.46 -10.97
C ALA A 96 -6.31 5.60 -9.81
N TYR A 97 -5.42 5.11 -8.93
CA TYR A 97 -5.82 4.42 -7.71
C TYR A 97 -6.53 5.37 -6.74
N MET A 98 -5.96 6.55 -6.48
CA MET A 98 -6.54 7.58 -5.61
C MET A 98 -7.89 8.08 -6.15
N VAL A 99 -7.98 8.39 -7.45
CA VAL A 99 -9.24 8.85 -8.08
C VAL A 99 -10.36 7.81 -7.92
N ARG A 100 -10.06 6.53 -8.09
CA ARG A 100 -11.08 5.48 -7.88
C ARG A 100 -11.59 5.44 -6.43
N LEU A 101 -10.69 5.53 -5.44
CA LEU A 101 -11.09 5.55 -4.03
C LEU A 101 -11.89 6.81 -3.70
N TYR A 102 -11.49 7.97 -4.26
CA TYR A 102 -12.24 9.22 -4.09
C TYR A 102 -13.65 9.11 -4.66
N VAL A 103 -13.79 8.61 -5.89
CA VAL A 103 -15.12 8.39 -6.49
C VAL A 103 -15.96 7.44 -5.64
N CYS A 104 -15.37 6.34 -5.15
CA CYS A 104 -16.09 5.40 -4.28
C CYS A 104 -16.49 6.04 -2.94
N MET A 105 -15.63 6.89 -2.37
CA MET A 105 -15.92 7.67 -1.17
C MET A 105 -17.16 8.57 -1.38
N VAL A 106 -17.19 9.32 -2.48
CA VAL A 106 -18.31 10.22 -2.80
C VAL A 106 -19.59 9.43 -3.09
N VAL A 107 -19.48 8.35 -3.88
CA VAL A 107 -20.64 7.48 -4.18
C VAL A 107 -21.23 6.89 -2.89
N MET A 108 -20.37 6.43 -1.96
CA MET A 108 -20.84 5.89 -0.69
C MET A 108 -21.51 6.96 0.17
N ALA A 109 -20.91 8.16 0.28
CA ALA A 109 -21.51 9.25 1.04
C ALA A 109 -22.87 9.70 0.46
N VAL A 110 -23.01 9.73 -0.87
CA VAL A 110 -24.30 10.00 -1.53
C VAL A 110 -25.31 8.90 -1.25
N LEU A 111 -24.88 7.63 -1.30
CA LEU A 111 -25.73 6.48 -0.99
C LEU A 111 -26.25 6.55 0.45
N ASP A 112 -25.38 6.85 1.42
CA ASP A 112 -25.75 6.98 2.84
C ASP A 112 -26.80 8.08 3.03
N VAL A 113 -26.62 9.24 2.39
CA VAL A 113 -27.60 10.35 2.43
C VAL A 113 -28.93 9.93 1.79
N VAL A 114 -28.90 9.30 0.61
CA VAL A 114 -30.11 8.87 -0.10
C VAL A 114 -30.87 7.82 0.69
N LEU A 115 -30.20 6.81 1.23
CA LEU A 115 -30.82 5.75 2.01
C LEU A 115 -31.51 6.31 3.27
N GLN A 116 -30.84 7.19 4.00
CA GLN A 116 -31.40 7.82 5.20
C GLN A 116 -32.55 8.79 4.90
N GLN A 117 -32.67 9.31 3.67
CA GLN A 117 -33.77 10.16 3.25
C GLN A 117 -34.99 9.36 2.77
N VAL A 118 -34.75 8.22 2.09
CA VAL A 118 -35.78 7.42 1.44
C VAL A 118 -36.33 6.36 2.39
N VAL A 119 -35.47 5.81 3.23
CA VAL A 119 -35.79 4.72 4.15
C VAL A 119 -35.96 5.29 5.55
N ASN A 120 -37.16 5.25 6.08
CA ASN A 120 -37.51 5.74 7.42
C ASN A 120 -37.09 4.68 8.46
N TYR A 121 -35.82 4.71 8.88
CA TYR A 121 -35.27 3.77 9.85
C TYR A 121 -34.38 4.50 10.85
N ASP A 122 -34.82 4.56 12.12
CA ASP A 122 -34.15 5.25 13.22
C ASP A 122 -33.20 4.33 14.02
N GLY A 123 -33.15 3.03 13.68
CA GLY A 123 -32.39 2.02 14.44
C GLY A 123 -30.90 2.09 14.24
N ALA A 124 -30.42 2.64 13.12
CA ALA A 124 -28.99 2.81 12.84
C ALA A 124 -28.73 4.04 11.96
N GLN A 125 -27.73 4.82 12.30
CA GLN A 125 -27.22 5.89 11.44
C GLN A 125 -26.17 5.33 10.49
N LEU A 126 -26.33 5.59 9.19
CA LEU A 126 -25.33 5.23 8.20
C LEU A 126 -24.20 6.28 8.19
N VAL A 127 -23.06 5.90 8.71
CA VAL A 127 -21.82 6.71 8.70
C VAL A 127 -20.65 5.92 8.11
N ASN A 128 -20.92 4.74 7.58
CA ASN A 128 -19.92 3.78 7.12
C ASN A 128 -19.32 4.21 5.79
N ASN A 129 -18.06 4.60 5.78
CA ASN A 129 -17.37 4.97 4.56
C ASN A 129 -15.88 4.62 4.61
N ILE A 130 -15.57 3.33 4.61
CA ILE A 130 -14.18 2.84 4.58
C ILE A 130 -13.38 3.39 3.38
N PHE A 131 -14.05 3.77 2.27
CA PHE A 131 -13.37 4.37 1.13
C PHE A 131 -12.76 5.73 1.47
N ARG A 132 -13.35 6.47 2.42
CA ARG A 132 -12.78 7.72 2.94
C ARG A 132 -11.48 7.44 3.68
N ASP A 133 -11.47 6.48 4.57
CA ASP A 133 -10.28 6.07 5.31
C ASP A 133 -9.16 5.65 4.36
N LEU A 134 -9.50 4.81 3.37
CA LEU A 134 -8.55 4.35 2.36
C LEU A 134 -8.05 5.50 1.47
N PHE A 135 -8.91 6.45 1.10
CA PHE A 135 -8.51 7.61 0.30
C PHE A 135 -7.57 8.53 1.08
N ILE A 136 -7.90 8.89 2.32
CA ILE A 136 -7.02 9.65 3.22
C ILE A 136 -5.69 8.91 3.40
N GLY A 137 -5.74 7.60 3.61
CA GLY A 137 -4.54 6.76 3.67
C GLY A 137 -3.67 6.85 2.42
N THR A 138 -4.27 6.96 1.22
CA THR A 138 -3.49 7.15 -0.02
C THR A 138 -2.85 8.53 -0.12
N ILE A 139 -3.47 9.57 0.43
CA ILE A 139 -2.87 10.91 0.53
C ILE A 139 -1.61 10.82 1.42
N PHE A 140 -1.72 10.17 2.58
CA PHE A 140 -0.58 9.97 3.47
C PHE A 140 0.52 9.08 2.85
N MET A 141 0.15 8.02 2.11
CA MET A 141 1.14 7.22 1.38
C MET A 141 1.86 8.03 0.30
N ALA A 142 1.16 8.93 -0.39
CA ALA A 142 1.78 9.85 -1.36
C ALA A 142 2.74 10.84 -0.67
N ALA A 143 2.41 11.31 0.54
CA ALA A 143 3.33 12.12 1.35
C ALA A 143 4.61 11.34 1.70
N VAL A 144 4.50 10.07 2.10
CA VAL A 144 5.66 9.19 2.35
C VAL A 144 6.51 9.05 1.09
N ASP A 145 5.91 8.87 -0.10
CA ASP A 145 6.66 8.83 -1.36
C ASP A 145 7.44 10.13 -1.63
N CYS A 146 6.83 11.29 -1.31
CA CYS A 146 7.51 12.58 -1.45
C CYS A 146 8.71 12.68 -0.51
N PHE A 147 8.59 12.23 0.74
CA PHE A 147 9.70 12.18 1.69
C PHE A 147 10.78 11.19 1.24
N GLU A 148 10.41 9.99 0.82
CA GLU A 148 11.38 9.01 0.27
C GLU A 148 12.14 9.59 -0.93
N ALA A 149 11.45 10.31 -1.85
CA ALA A 149 12.08 10.96 -2.99
C ALA A 149 13.02 12.10 -2.58
N ALA A 150 12.67 12.88 -1.54
CA ALA A 150 13.49 13.97 -1.03
C ALA A 150 14.77 13.47 -0.35
N PHE A 151 14.70 12.33 0.37
CA PHE A 151 15.81 11.80 1.18
C PHE A 151 16.57 10.65 0.52
N LYS A 152 16.10 10.10 -0.61
CA LYS A 152 16.81 9.06 -1.33
C LYS A 152 18.16 9.59 -1.76
N LYS A 153 19.27 9.03 -1.22
CA LYS A 153 20.61 9.30 -1.70
C LYS A 153 20.63 9.01 -3.20
N GLN A 154 21.01 10.00 -4.01
CA GLN A 154 21.35 9.78 -5.43
C GLN A 154 22.59 8.88 -5.46
N GLY A 155 22.37 7.56 -5.37
CA GLY A 155 23.43 6.57 -5.54
C GLY A 155 23.93 6.66 -6.97
N ASN A 156 25.17 7.14 -7.11
CA ASN A 156 26.11 6.91 -8.22
C ASN A 156 25.55 6.60 -9.62
N LYS A 157 24.86 7.54 -10.26
CA LYS A 157 24.82 7.58 -11.73
C LYS A 157 26.15 8.10 -12.33
N ALA A 158 27.07 8.64 -11.51
CA ALA A 158 28.38 9.10 -11.97
C ALA A 158 29.39 7.96 -12.16
N ALA A 159 29.20 6.79 -11.60
CA ALA A 159 30.16 5.68 -11.72
C ALA A 159 29.94 4.76 -12.94
N SER A 160 28.75 4.81 -13.58
CA SER A 160 28.48 3.98 -14.77
C SER A 160 28.79 4.66 -16.10
N GLY A 161 29.14 5.95 -16.10
CA GLY A 161 29.50 6.69 -17.31
C GLY A 161 31.00 6.65 -17.67
N PHE A 162 31.88 6.21 -16.76
CA PHE A 162 33.34 6.24 -16.98
C PHE A 162 33.97 4.86 -17.31
N GLY A 163 33.15 3.81 -17.34
CA GLY A 163 33.61 2.43 -17.56
C GLY A 163 33.33 1.84 -18.94
N ALA A 164 32.74 2.59 -19.89
CA ALA A 164 32.31 2.04 -21.18
C ALA A 164 33.18 2.45 -22.37
N GLY A 165 34.41 2.89 -22.14
CA GLY A 165 35.30 3.43 -23.18
C GLY A 165 36.62 2.66 -23.44
N VAL A 166 36.87 1.54 -22.77
CA VAL A 166 38.09 0.72 -23.05
C VAL A 166 37.71 -0.76 -23.04
N ARG A 167 37.23 -1.26 -24.15
CA ARG A 167 37.31 -2.67 -24.53
C ARG A 167 37.96 -2.74 -25.91
N GLY A 168 39.23 -3.02 -25.95
CA GLY A 168 40.00 -4.06 -26.43
C GLY A 168 39.61 -4.55 -27.83
N GLY A 169 40.43 -4.15 -28.82
CA GLY A 169 40.42 -4.80 -30.12
C GLY A 169 40.87 -6.25 -29.98
N ASP A 170 40.06 -7.17 -30.46
CA ASP A 170 40.37 -8.55 -30.63
C ASP A 170 41.49 -8.77 -31.62
N GLU A 171 42.55 -9.42 -31.16
CA GLU A 171 43.55 -10.07 -31.99
C GLU A 171 42.85 -11.20 -32.78
N ARG A 172 42.78 -11.05 -34.10
CA ARG A 172 42.65 -12.17 -35.02
C ARG A 172 43.89 -12.27 -35.85
N THR A 173 44.69 -13.28 -35.55
CA THR A 173 45.70 -13.87 -36.37
C THR A 173 45.22 -14.17 -37.78
N GLY A 174 45.92 -13.68 -38.79
CA GLY A 174 45.77 -14.06 -40.19
C GLY A 174 47.03 -13.71 -40.97
N SER A 175 47.85 -14.74 -41.20
CA SER A 175 49.05 -14.81 -42.02
C SER A 175 48.78 -14.36 -43.45
N ALA A 176 49.69 -13.52 -44.03
CA ALA A 176 50.37 -13.77 -45.30
C ALA A 176 51.13 -12.53 -45.84
N HIS A 177 52.37 -12.74 -46.02
CA HIS A 177 53.29 -12.30 -47.11
C HIS A 177 53.22 -10.91 -47.74
N GLY A 178 54.33 -10.23 -47.65
CA GLY A 178 54.93 -9.73 -48.88
C GLY A 178 55.34 -8.23 -48.92
N VAL A 179 56.67 -8.05 -48.99
CA VAL A 179 57.42 -7.07 -49.84
C VAL A 179 57.58 -5.61 -49.35
N MET A 180 58.79 -5.35 -48.87
CA MET A 180 59.81 -4.31 -49.25
C MET A 180 59.30 -2.93 -49.74
N GLY A 181 59.75 -1.87 -49.05
CA GLY A 181 59.77 -0.50 -49.60
C GLY A 181 60.31 0.52 -48.58
N ARG A 182 61.61 0.82 -48.68
CA ARG A 182 62.30 1.92 -48.00
C ARG A 182 61.67 3.26 -48.34
N ASN A 183 61.55 4.17 -47.38
CA ASN A 183 62.35 5.43 -47.39
C ASN A 183 61.99 6.31 -46.17
N ALA A 184 63.00 6.74 -45.53
CA ALA A 184 63.07 7.79 -44.53
C ALA A 184 62.81 9.16 -45.14
N VAL A 185 62.10 10.04 -44.41
CA VAL A 185 62.48 11.48 -44.37
C VAL A 185 61.96 12.05 -43.02
N ALA A 186 62.87 12.72 -42.34
CA ALA A 186 62.70 13.57 -41.19
C ALA A 186 62.05 14.91 -41.54
N ALA A 187 61.34 15.48 -40.59
CA ALA A 187 61.14 16.89 -40.27
C ALA A 187 59.87 17.03 -39.48
N SER A 188 59.66 17.79 -38.55
CA SER A 188 60.20 18.96 -37.88
C SER A 188 59.19 19.29 -36.75
N VAL A 189 59.70 19.67 -35.63
CA VAL A 189 59.05 20.24 -34.48
C VAL A 189 58.33 21.55 -34.88
N ASP A 190 57.05 21.71 -34.63
CA ASP A 190 56.48 23.04 -34.44
C ASP A 190 55.31 23.02 -33.47
N GLY A 191 55.36 23.99 -32.60
CA GLY A 191 54.65 24.23 -31.41
C GLY A 191 53.12 24.15 -31.51
N ALA A 192 52.53 23.26 -30.73
CA ALA A 192 51.12 23.33 -30.38
C ALA A 192 50.98 23.88 -28.96
N SER A 193 50.59 25.13 -28.86
CA SER A 193 50.14 25.78 -27.64
C SER A 193 49.03 24.99 -27.00
N VAL A 194 49.32 24.36 -25.85
CA VAL A 194 48.34 23.75 -24.99
C VAL A 194 47.56 24.88 -24.35
N SER A 195 46.40 25.21 -24.93
CA SER A 195 45.40 26.02 -24.25
C SER A 195 44.84 25.20 -23.08
N VAL A 196 45.36 25.49 -21.89
CA VAL A 196 44.72 25.04 -20.63
C VAL A 196 43.37 25.75 -20.53
N GLN A 197 42.35 25.11 -21.06
CA GLN A 197 40.98 25.51 -20.83
C GLN A 197 40.67 25.19 -19.36
N ALA A 198 40.72 26.25 -18.53
CA ALA A 198 40.31 26.16 -17.13
C ALA A 198 38.90 25.56 -17.06
N ALA A 199 38.83 24.31 -16.63
CA ALA A 199 37.58 23.64 -16.35
C ALA A 199 36.88 24.42 -15.23
N MET A 200 35.88 25.21 -15.59
CA MET A 200 35.00 25.84 -14.60
C MET A 200 34.39 24.78 -13.71
N PRO A 201 34.24 25.02 -12.41
CA PRO A 201 33.73 24.02 -11.48
C PRO A 201 32.25 23.75 -11.72
N ALA A 202 31.94 22.69 -12.44
CA ALA A 202 30.56 22.17 -12.65
C ALA A 202 29.86 21.76 -11.35
N SER A 203 30.54 21.84 -10.21
CA SER A 203 30.05 21.32 -8.93
C SER A 203 29.01 22.22 -8.22
N ARG A 204 29.02 23.55 -8.46
CA ARG A 204 28.10 24.47 -7.78
C ARG A 204 26.66 24.42 -8.32
N HIS A 205 26.46 24.20 -9.61
CA HIS A 205 25.12 24.13 -10.22
C HIS A 205 24.39 22.82 -9.92
N ALA A 206 25.10 21.69 -9.89
CA ALA A 206 24.51 20.38 -9.55
C ALA A 206 24.04 20.32 -8.10
N GLY A 207 24.73 20.97 -7.16
CA GLY A 207 24.34 21.03 -5.75
C GLY A 207 23.09 21.87 -5.50
N SER A 208 22.89 22.95 -6.24
CA SER A 208 21.72 23.83 -6.08
C SER A 208 20.44 23.20 -6.64
N VAL A 209 20.52 22.51 -7.79
CA VAL A 209 19.38 21.79 -8.39
C VAL A 209 18.91 20.65 -7.49
N THR A 210 19.83 19.89 -6.89
CA THR A 210 19.47 18.80 -5.97
C THR A 210 18.84 19.32 -4.67
N ARG A 211 19.32 20.46 -4.14
CA ARG A 211 18.75 21.11 -2.95
C ARG A 211 17.33 21.62 -3.23
N GLY A 212 17.11 22.31 -4.34
CA GLY A 212 15.79 22.80 -4.75
C GLY A 212 14.77 21.67 -4.92
N PHE A 213 15.17 20.56 -5.56
CA PHE A 213 14.32 19.38 -5.70
C PHE A 213 13.93 18.77 -4.34
N ARG A 214 14.89 18.64 -3.42
CA ARG A 214 14.63 18.10 -2.07
C ARG A 214 13.64 18.98 -1.30
N VAL A 215 13.87 20.29 -1.29
CA VAL A 215 12.97 21.25 -0.62
C VAL A 215 11.56 21.15 -1.21
N LYS A 216 11.43 21.16 -2.54
CA LYS A 216 10.13 21.01 -3.21
C LYS A 216 9.40 19.75 -2.79
N LYS A 217 10.09 18.58 -2.80
CA LYS A 217 9.49 17.30 -2.42
C LYS A 217 9.15 17.23 -0.93
N THR A 218 9.96 17.81 -0.07
CA THR A 218 9.66 17.89 1.37
C THR A 218 8.42 18.75 1.61
N VAL A 219 8.34 19.94 0.99
CA VAL A 219 7.17 20.83 1.11
C VAL A 219 5.91 20.13 0.58
N GLU A 220 5.97 19.49 -0.59
CA GLU A 220 4.86 18.72 -1.17
C GLU A 220 4.39 17.62 -0.21
N GLY A 221 5.33 16.86 0.40
CA GLY A 221 5.02 15.82 1.39
C GLY A 221 4.37 16.38 2.65
N VAL A 222 4.87 17.51 3.18
CA VAL A 222 4.28 18.18 4.35
C VAL A 222 2.87 18.69 4.05
N LEU A 223 2.65 19.30 2.89
CA LEU A 223 1.32 19.76 2.47
C LEU A 223 0.33 18.61 2.34
N LEU A 224 0.73 17.48 1.73
CA LEU A 224 -0.11 16.29 1.63
C LEU A 224 -0.42 15.69 3.00
N LEU A 225 0.56 15.67 3.91
CA LEU A 225 0.35 15.15 5.26
C LEU A 225 -0.59 16.08 6.07
N ALA A 226 -0.47 17.39 5.93
CA ALA A 226 -1.29 18.36 6.64
C ALA A 226 -2.72 18.49 6.09
N LEU A 227 -2.93 18.18 4.80
CA LEU A 227 -4.19 18.44 4.09
C LEU A 227 -5.43 17.87 4.80
N PRO A 228 -5.52 16.59 5.20
CA PRO A 228 -6.72 16.06 5.85
C PRO A 228 -6.98 16.67 7.23
N PHE A 229 -5.95 17.14 7.93
CA PHE A 229 -6.08 17.83 9.22
C PHE A 229 -6.57 19.27 9.02
N LEU A 230 -6.03 19.99 8.02
CA LEU A 230 -6.47 21.36 7.72
C LEU A 230 -7.93 21.39 7.26
N LEU A 231 -8.35 20.42 6.46
CA LEU A 231 -9.75 20.26 6.06
C LEU A 231 -10.65 20.00 7.28
N SER A 232 -10.20 19.21 8.25
CA SER A 232 -10.92 19.01 9.51
C SER A 232 -11.11 20.29 10.30
N LEU A 233 -10.08 21.16 10.34
CA LEU A 233 -10.18 22.45 11.01
C LEU A 233 -11.21 23.38 10.36
N VAL A 234 -11.36 23.32 9.03
CA VAL A 234 -12.37 24.10 8.31
C VAL A 234 -13.79 23.62 8.65
N LEU A 235 -13.98 22.31 8.83
CA LEU A 235 -15.29 21.73 9.16
C LEU A 235 -15.68 21.89 10.63
N LEU A 236 -14.71 22.00 11.53
CA LEU A 236 -14.95 22.02 12.97
C LEU A 236 -15.98 23.07 13.44
N PRO A 237 -15.93 24.35 12.98
CA PRO A 237 -16.93 25.36 13.38
C PRO A 237 -18.36 25.01 12.93
N PHE A 238 -18.50 24.37 11.79
CA PHE A 238 -19.81 23.96 11.27
C PHE A 238 -20.37 22.77 12.04
N MET A 239 -19.52 21.86 12.50
CA MET A 239 -19.89 20.72 13.32
C MET A 239 -20.20 21.12 14.78
N ALA A 240 -19.60 22.18 15.27
CA ALA A 240 -19.81 22.68 16.63
C ALA A 240 -21.12 23.47 16.81
N GLN A 241 -21.79 23.85 15.72
CA GLN A 241 -23.11 24.49 15.77
C GLN A 241 -24.17 23.44 16.05
N GLY A 242 -24.86 23.53 17.18
CA GLY A 242 -25.96 22.63 17.53
C GLY A 242 -27.11 22.65 16.52
N ASP A 243 -27.88 21.58 16.45
CA ASP A 243 -28.94 21.34 15.46
C ASP A 243 -30.00 22.45 15.38
N GLY A 244 -30.19 23.22 16.46
CA GLY A 244 -31.17 24.30 16.51
C GLY A 244 -30.77 25.62 15.83
N ALA A 245 -29.49 25.76 15.45
CA ALA A 245 -28.96 26.98 14.80
C ALA A 245 -28.81 26.87 13.28
N GLN A 246 -29.02 25.68 12.71
CA GLN A 246 -28.77 25.40 11.31
C GLN A 246 -30.02 25.62 10.43
N THR A 247 -29.87 26.47 9.41
CA THR A 247 -30.92 26.58 8.40
C THR A 247 -30.94 25.34 7.48
N PRO A 248 -32.09 25.00 6.86
CA PRO A 248 -32.18 23.88 5.93
C PRO A 248 -31.13 23.96 4.80
N VAL A 249 -30.83 25.15 4.31
CA VAL A 249 -29.80 25.37 3.27
C VAL A 249 -28.40 25.01 3.83
N MET A 250 -28.10 25.42 5.06
CA MET A 250 -26.82 25.13 5.69
C MET A 250 -26.64 23.61 5.92
N ILE A 251 -27.70 22.90 6.32
CA ILE A 251 -27.67 21.44 6.45
C ILE A 251 -27.34 20.77 5.10
N TRP A 252 -27.96 21.21 4.01
CA TRP A 252 -27.65 20.68 2.67
C TRP A 252 -26.24 21.00 2.23
N VAL A 253 -25.76 22.23 2.44
CA VAL A 253 -24.38 22.62 2.13
C VAL A 253 -23.40 21.74 2.92
N LEU A 254 -23.64 21.55 4.22
CA LEU A 254 -22.80 20.71 5.07
C LEU A 254 -22.80 19.24 4.60
N ARG A 255 -23.95 18.68 4.23
CA ARG A 255 -24.03 17.32 3.66
C ARG A 255 -23.20 17.17 2.38
N VAL A 256 -23.27 18.15 1.47
CA VAL A 256 -22.47 18.13 0.25
C VAL A 256 -20.98 18.24 0.57
N LEU A 257 -20.61 19.19 1.44
CA LEU A 257 -19.22 19.34 1.87
C LEU A 257 -18.67 18.08 2.50
N THR A 258 -19.38 17.49 3.46
CA THR A 258 -18.94 16.26 4.13
C THR A 258 -18.90 15.05 3.18
N ALA A 259 -19.72 15.02 2.12
CA ALA A 259 -19.67 13.96 1.13
C ALA A 259 -18.38 13.96 0.30
N VAL A 260 -17.86 15.14 -0.06
CA VAL A 260 -16.70 15.28 -0.95
C VAL A 260 -15.37 15.51 -0.20
N ASP A 261 -15.43 15.86 1.09
CA ASP A 261 -14.28 16.29 1.88
C ASP A 261 -13.52 15.08 2.47
N PRO A 262 -12.21 14.94 2.19
CA PRO A 262 -11.36 13.93 2.81
C PRO A 262 -10.76 14.40 4.14
N ALA A 263 -11.53 15.12 4.97
CA ALA A 263 -11.13 15.49 6.31
C ALA A 263 -10.95 14.25 7.20
N ILE A 264 -9.88 14.21 7.99
CA ILE A 264 -9.61 13.06 8.86
C ILE A 264 -10.66 12.95 9.98
N LEU A 265 -11.28 14.04 10.39
CA LEU A 265 -12.38 14.06 11.37
C LEU A 265 -13.61 13.27 10.89
N LEU A 266 -13.82 13.20 9.57
CA LEU A 266 -14.91 12.46 8.94
C LEU A 266 -14.57 10.99 8.67
N ALA A 267 -13.34 10.56 8.95
CA ALA A 267 -12.92 9.19 8.78
C ALA A 267 -13.66 8.27 9.77
N GLU A 268 -14.11 7.13 9.32
CA GLU A 268 -14.76 6.10 10.15
C GLU A 268 -13.80 5.64 11.27
N ASN A 269 -12.53 5.51 10.95
CA ASN A 269 -11.47 5.09 11.85
C ASN A 269 -10.38 6.17 12.00
N THR A 270 -10.74 7.33 12.49
CA THR A 270 -9.91 8.56 12.52
C THR A 270 -8.46 8.33 12.96
N VAL A 271 -8.24 7.66 14.10
CA VAL A 271 -6.89 7.40 14.64
C VAL A 271 -6.20 6.27 13.88
N MET A 272 -6.96 5.23 13.52
CA MET A 272 -6.41 4.04 12.84
C MET A 272 -5.93 4.35 11.42
N VAL A 273 -6.49 5.36 10.74
CA VAL A 273 -6.03 5.76 9.39
C VAL A 273 -4.54 6.10 9.39
N LEU A 274 -3.99 6.61 10.51
CA LEU A 274 -2.56 6.89 10.65
C LEU A 274 -1.68 5.63 10.62
N LEU A 275 -2.25 4.45 10.82
CA LEU A 275 -1.56 3.18 10.67
C LEU A 275 -1.17 2.92 9.20
N ILE A 276 -1.95 3.42 8.24
CA ILE A 276 -1.69 3.23 6.79
C ILE A 276 -0.32 3.76 6.38
N PRO A 277 0.05 5.04 6.62
CA PRO A 277 1.36 5.56 6.27
C PRO A 277 2.50 4.86 7.02
N VAL A 278 2.29 4.43 8.27
CA VAL A 278 3.28 3.67 9.04
C VAL A 278 3.54 2.31 8.37
N MET A 279 2.48 1.55 8.06
CA MET A 279 2.61 0.27 7.35
C MET A 279 3.25 0.45 5.97
N TYR A 280 2.94 1.55 5.28
CA TYR A 280 3.51 1.86 3.98
C TYR A 280 5.00 2.19 4.07
N ALA A 281 5.43 2.95 5.05
CA ALA A 281 6.85 3.23 5.31
C ALA A 281 7.65 1.96 5.61
N LEU A 282 7.02 1.01 6.34
CA LEU A 282 7.63 -0.27 6.70
C LEU A 282 7.64 -1.32 5.57
N ARG A 283 7.01 -1.04 4.41
CA ARG A 283 6.85 -2.02 3.31
C ARG A 283 8.16 -2.56 2.73
N ASN A 284 9.21 -1.75 2.74
CA ASN A 284 10.52 -2.08 2.15
C ASN A 284 11.55 -2.53 3.19
N VAL A 285 11.19 -2.62 4.46
CA VAL A 285 12.08 -3.05 5.54
C VAL A 285 12.20 -4.57 5.53
N LYS A 286 13.38 -5.10 5.90
CA LYS A 286 13.56 -6.55 6.09
C LYS A 286 12.53 -7.05 7.09
N HIS A 287 11.84 -8.15 6.76
CA HIS A 287 10.72 -8.68 7.56
C HIS A 287 9.54 -7.68 7.71
N SER A 288 9.19 -6.98 6.63
CA SER A 288 8.14 -5.95 6.60
C SER A 288 6.82 -6.39 7.26
N LEU A 289 6.36 -7.63 7.01
CA LEU A 289 5.12 -8.15 7.61
C LEU A 289 5.19 -8.20 9.14
N VAL A 290 6.35 -8.55 9.70
CA VAL A 290 6.54 -8.57 11.17
C VAL A 290 6.48 -7.15 11.72
N TRP A 291 7.18 -6.19 11.12
CA TRP A 291 7.17 -4.80 11.58
C TRP A 291 5.80 -4.13 11.42
N GLN A 292 5.08 -4.42 10.35
CA GLN A 292 3.69 -3.98 10.19
C GLN A 292 2.78 -4.60 11.25
N SER A 293 2.95 -5.89 11.57
CA SER A 293 2.23 -6.56 12.65
C SER A 293 2.55 -5.98 14.03
N VAL A 294 3.81 -5.61 14.27
CA VAL A 294 4.22 -4.91 15.50
C VAL A 294 3.54 -3.54 15.60
N ALA A 295 3.48 -2.77 14.50
CA ALA A 295 2.78 -1.49 14.49
C ALA A 295 1.27 -1.65 14.81
N ILE A 296 0.62 -2.68 14.26
CA ILE A 296 -0.78 -3.02 14.59
C ILE A 296 -0.90 -3.38 16.07
N ALA A 297 0.00 -4.20 16.59
CA ALA A 297 -0.03 -4.62 18.00
C ALA A 297 0.14 -3.44 18.97
N VAL A 298 1.02 -2.49 18.65
CA VAL A 298 1.20 -1.27 19.47
C VAL A 298 -0.09 -0.47 19.52
N VAL A 299 -0.76 -0.24 18.38
CA VAL A 299 -2.03 0.48 18.34
C VAL A 299 -3.13 -0.29 19.08
N ALA A 300 -3.20 -1.61 18.93
CA ALA A 300 -4.14 -2.45 19.66
C ALA A 300 -3.95 -2.37 21.17
N VAL A 301 -2.71 -2.37 21.64
CA VAL A 301 -2.37 -2.21 23.07
C VAL A 301 -2.83 -0.83 23.58
N CYS A 302 -2.63 0.24 22.82
CA CYS A 302 -3.14 1.57 23.18
C CYS A 302 -4.67 1.57 23.34
N TYR A 303 -5.41 0.92 22.44
CA TYR A 303 -6.86 0.79 22.55
C TYR A 303 -7.28 -0.06 23.75
N ALA A 304 -6.53 -1.14 24.07
CA ALA A 304 -6.80 -1.96 25.25
C ALA A 304 -6.64 -1.15 26.55
N PHE A 305 -5.59 -0.34 26.67
CA PHE A 305 -5.41 0.56 27.82
C PHE A 305 -6.48 1.64 27.89
N ALA A 306 -7.02 2.08 26.77
CA ALA A 306 -8.16 3.01 26.71
C ALA A 306 -9.51 2.32 27.01
N GLY A 307 -9.55 1.03 27.29
CA GLY A 307 -10.78 0.26 27.57
C GLY A 307 -11.70 0.07 26.37
N GLN A 308 -11.20 0.28 25.14
CA GLN A 308 -11.99 0.20 23.92
C GLN A 308 -11.88 -1.18 23.26
N THR A 309 -13.01 -1.71 22.77
CA THR A 309 -13.06 -3.02 22.06
C THR A 309 -12.23 -3.06 20.79
N GLN A 310 -11.80 -1.90 20.28
CA GLN A 310 -10.97 -1.79 19.07
C GLN A 310 -9.61 -2.50 19.21
N TRP A 311 -9.15 -2.84 20.42
CA TRP A 311 -7.95 -3.66 20.62
C TRP A 311 -8.01 -5.01 19.88
N MET A 312 -9.22 -5.53 19.61
CA MET A 312 -9.41 -6.78 18.87
C MET A 312 -8.94 -6.69 17.40
N MET A 313 -8.59 -5.50 16.91
CA MET A 313 -7.89 -5.33 15.63
C MET A 313 -6.62 -6.17 15.52
N ILE A 314 -6.04 -6.60 16.65
CA ILE A 314 -4.85 -7.47 16.69
C ILE A 314 -5.05 -8.78 15.95
N PHE A 315 -6.28 -9.29 15.86
CA PHE A 315 -6.57 -10.54 15.13
C PHE A 315 -6.31 -10.41 13.62
N ALA A 316 -6.25 -9.19 13.07
CA ALA A 316 -5.82 -8.97 11.70
C ALA A 316 -4.36 -9.38 11.44
N VAL A 317 -3.53 -9.45 12.49
CA VAL A 317 -2.13 -9.89 12.38
C VAL A 317 -2.02 -11.33 11.86
N ILE A 318 -2.98 -12.20 12.20
CA ILE A 318 -2.96 -13.60 11.78
C ILE A 318 -2.96 -13.73 10.25
N PRO A 319 -3.97 -13.23 9.49
CA PRO A 319 -3.97 -13.31 8.04
C PRO A 319 -2.85 -12.48 7.40
N ILE A 320 -2.41 -11.37 8.02
CA ILE A 320 -1.29 -10.55 7.50
C ILE A 320 0.03 -11.33 7.56
N LEU A 321 0.33 -12.04 8.65
CA LEU A 321 1.54 -12.86 8.74
C LEU A 321 1.51 -14.07 7.79
N LEU A 322 0.32 -14.58 7.46
CA LEU A 322 0.12 -15.64 6.49
C LEU A 322 0.18 -15.15 5.03
N TYR A 323 0.29 -13.85 4.79
CA TYR A 323 0.35 -13.29 3.44
C TYR A 323 1.59 -13.80 2.68
N ASN A 324 1.35 -14.35 1.48
CA ASN A 324 2.37 -15.00 0.65
C ASN A 324 2.98 -14.10 -0.44
N GLY A 325 2.56 -12.84 -0.53
CA GLY A 325 3.02 -11.91 -1.57
C GLY A 325 2.23 -12.01 -2.89
N ALA A 326 1.32 -12.97 -3.04
CA ALA A 326 0.55 -13.15 -4.26
C ALA A 326 -0.68 -12.23 -4.30
N LYS A 327 -1.01 -11.76 -5.50
CA LYS A 327 -2.22 -10.94 -5.74
C LYS A 327 -3.51 -11.77 -5.62
N GLY A 328 -3.49 -13.04 -6.01
CA GLY A 328 -4.68 -13.87 -6.13
C GLY A 328 -5.58 -13.46 -7.31
N ARG A 329 -6.89 -13.78 -7.21
CA ARG A 329 -7.89 -13.46 -8.26
C ARG A 329 -8.05 -11.96 -8.45
N GLY A 330 -8.39 -11.55 -9.67
CA GLY A 330 -8.38 -10.15 -10.10
C GLY A 330 -9.71 -9.38 -9.92
N ASP A 331 -10.60 -9.81 -9.07
CA ASP A 331 -11.99 -9.35 -8.94
C ASP A 331 -12.12 -7.98 -8.22
N LYS A 332 -11.40 -6.98 -8.73
CA LYS A 332 -11.38 -5.65 -8.10
C LYS A 332 -12.75 -4.95 -8.07
N TYR A 333 -13.57 -5.12 -9.12
CA TYR A 333 -14.89 -4.48 -9.21
C TYR A 333 -15.88 -5.08 -8.22
N PHE A 334 -15.77 -6.37 -7.92
CA PHE A 334 -16.58 -7.02 -6.91
C PHE A 334 -16.54 -6.27 -5.57
N PHE A 335 -15.35 -5.94 -5.08
CA PHE A 335 -15.20 -5.27 -3.79
C PHE A 335 -15.77 -3.84 -3.79
N TYR A 336 -15.64 -3.11 -4.91
CA TYR A 336 -16.19 -1.76 -5.03
C TYR A 336 -17.72 -1.72 -5.10
N ILE A 337 -18.34 -2.75 -5.65
CA ILE A 337 -19.79 -2.86 -5.75
C ILE A 337 -20.38 -3.52 -4.50
N PHE A 338 -19.74 -4.55 -3.98
CA PHE A 338 -20.21 -5.30 -2.83
C PHE A 338 -20.36 -4.42 -1.59
N TYR A 339 -19.40 -3.52 -1.33
CA TYR A 339 -19.42 -2.68 -0.14
C TYR A 339 -20.68 -1.79 -0.07
N PRO A 340 -21.01 -0.94 -1.04
CA PRO A 340 -22.25 -0.17 -0.99
C PRO A 340 -23.51 -1.05 -1.07
N ALA A 341 -23.48 -2.13 -1.86
CA ALA A 341 -24.66 -2.96 -2.08
C ALA A 341 -25.09 -3.70 -0.80
N HIS A 342 -24.17 -4.32 -0.04
CA HIS A 342 -24.55 -5.05 1.16
C HIS A 342 -25.03 -4.12 2.29
N ILE A 343 -24.45 -2.91 2.42
CA ILE A 343 -24.94 -1.90 3.37
C ILE A 343 -26.37 -1.48 3.01
N ALA A 344 -26.63 -1.17 1.73
CA ALA A 344 -27.96 -0.80 1.28
C ALA A 344 -29.00 -1.92 1.54
N VAL A 345 -28.63 -3.16 1.21
CA VAL A 345 -29.52 -4.32 1.43
C VAL A 345 -29.81 -4.52 2.91
N LEU A 346 -28.79 -4.52 3.77
CA LEU A 346 -28.96 -4.71 5.21
C LEU A 346 -29.78 -3.59 5.84
N TYR A 347 -29.55 -2.32 5.42
CA TYR A 347 -30.29 -1.17 5.92
C TYR A 347 -31.79 -1.23 5.55
N VAL A 348 -32.09 -1.56 4.30
CA VAL A 348 -33.47 -1.75 3.85
C VAL A 348 -34.13 -2.95 4.56
N LEU A 349 -33.42 -4.07 4.72
CA LEU A 349 -33.96 -5.22 5.46
C LEU A 349 -34.24 -4.87 6.92
N ALA A 350 -33.34 -4.14 7.58
CA ALA A 350 -33.53 -3.72 8.97
C ALA A 350 -34.74 -2.78 9.14
N SER A 351 -35.06 -1.97 8.13
CA SER A 351 -36.23 -1.08 8.17
C SER A 351 -37.57 -1.78 7.98
N LEU A 352 -37.57 -3.04 7.51
CA LEU A 352 -38.78 -3.82 7.25
C LEU A 352 -39.17 -4.71 8.44
N ILE A 353 -38.33 -4.85 9.43
CA ILE A 353 -38.51 -5.68 10.63
C ILE A 353 -38.71 -4.78 11.85
#